data_f78ff9c9bfdee81a1516ef9f803cf9a2
#
_entry.id   f78ff9c9bfdee81a1516ef9f803cf9a2
#
_cell.length_a   1.000
_cell.length_b   1.000
_cell.length_c   1.000
_cell.angle_alpha   90.00
_cell.angle_beta   90.00
_cell.angle_gamma   90.00
#
_symmetry.space_group_name_H-M   'P 1'
#
loop_
_entity.id
_entity.type
_entity.pdbx_description
1 polymer ?
#
loop_
_entity_poly.entity_id
_entity_poly.type
_entity_poly.pdbx_seq_one_letter_code
_entity_poly.pdbx_strand_id
1 'polypeptide(L)'
;AVDDGSEFQADAAKAAALAVSSSDFPDAKFRKYVLDNLDTDGDKKLSDTEIQAVTKLDVSGLGIANLKGVEKFTALTELNASGNKLKTVDVTKNTKLTYLNLSKNSLSGTLNLSKCTKLEVVIYSNNSLTKVTMPNKKYLKNLDYIDASYNKFTTQANAGLNIGDSDVLVNLSQIDASHNAITSFNCAGFRGMIDLRNNKITTLSLSNATEGCLATSLFIDGNT
;
A
#
# COMPACT_ATOMS: atom_id res chain seq x y z
N ALA A 1 -60.39 13.46 21.77
CA ALA A 1 -58.95 13.52 21.81
C ALA A 1 -58.45 12.83 20.57
N VAL A 2 -57.95 13.58 19.61
CA VAL A 2 -57.30 13.04 18.38
C VAL A 2 -55.84 12.96 18.70
N ASP A 3 -55.31 11.78 18.71
CA ASP A 3 -53.88 11.51 18.81
C ASP A 3 -53.26 11.88 17.46
N ASP A 4 -52.59 13.04 17.44
CA ASP A 4 -51.78 13.47 16.32
C ASP A 4 -50.42 12.76 16.42
N GLY A 5 -50.39 11.57 15.81
CA GLY A 5 -49.14 10.83 15.60
C GLY A 5 -48.24 11.57 14.63
N SER A 6 -47.60 12.64 15.05
CA SER A 6 -46.49 13.23 14.32
C SER A 6 -45.33 12.21 14.33
N GLU A 7 -45.21 11.45 13.22
CA GLU A 7 -44.02 10.70 12.90
C GLU A 7 -42.83 11.67 12.91
N PHE A 8 -42.02 11.59 13.96
CA PHE A 8 -40.67 12.10 13.93
C PHE A 8 -39.87 11.24 12.95
N GLN A 9 -40.04 11.53 11.66
CA GLN A 9 -38.97 11.15 10.70
C GLN A 9 -37.76 12.01 11.07
N ALA A 10 -36.84 11.42 11.79
CA ALA A 10 -35.49 11.92 11.85
C ALA A 10 -34.95 11.89 10.41
N ASP A 11 -35.03 13.03 9.73
CA ASP A 11 -34.20 13.32 8.56
C ASP A 11 -32.76 13.22 9.04
N ALA A 12 -32.18 12.00 8.98
CA ALA A 12 -30.74 11.85 8.99
C ALA A 12 -30.28 12.66 7.79
N ALA A 13 -29.67 13.82 8.05
CA ALA A 13 -29.15 14.71 7.02
C ALA A 13 -28.33 13.85 6.05
N LYS A 14 -28.89 13.55 4.87
CA LYS A 14 -28.25 12.77 3.83
C LYS A 14 -26.99 13.53 3.48
N ALA A 15 -25.83 12.99 3.85
CA ALA A 15 -24.56 13.63 3.55
C ALA A 15 -24.54 13.95 2.05
N ALA A 16 -24.14 15.18 1.71
CA ALA A 16 -24.16 15.61 0.31
C ALA A 16 -23.28 14.71 -0.53
N ALA A 17 -23.84 14.07 -1.57
CA ALA A 17 -23.12 13.20 -2.46
C ALA A 17 -21.90 13.92 -3.06
N LEU A 18 -20.75 13.24 -3.13
CA LEU A 18 -19.50 13.78 -3.64
C LEU A 18 -19.56 13.90 -5.17
N ALA A 19 -19.50 15.11 -5.69
CA ALA A 19 -19.41 15.32 -7.14
C ALA A 19 -18.11 14.72 -7.69
N VAL A 20 -18.21 13.94 -8.77
CA VAL A 20 -17.02 13.39 -9.46
C VAL A 20 -16.45 14.48 -10.37
N SER A 21 -15.74 15.40 -9.77
CA SER A 21 -15.19 16.61 -10.38
C SER A 21 -13.70 16.52 -10.66
N SER A 22 -13.16 17.45 -11.47
CA SER A 22 -11.72 17.56 -11.70
C SER A 22 -10.93 18.09 -10.49
N SER A 23 -11.59 18.68 -9.50
CA SER A 23 -10.97 19.09 -8.25
C SER A 23 -10.72 17.91 -7.30
N ASP A 24 -11.66 16.95 -7.26
CA ASP A 24 -11.60 15.77 -6.41
C ASP A 24 -10.85 14.62 -7.08
N PHE A 25 -11.07 14.43 -8.39
CA PHE A 25 -10.42 13.43 -9.23
C PHE A 25 -9.73 14.12 -10.42
N PRO A 26 -8.55 14.73 -10.25
CA PRO A 26 -7.93 15.56 -11.27
C PRO A 26 -7.47 14.78 -12.50
N ASP A 27 -7.06 13.52 -12.35
CA ASP A 27 -6.68 12.68 -13.48
C ASP A 27 -7.93 12.26 -14.28
N ALA A 28 -7.95 12.60 -15.56
CA ALA A 28 -9.12 12.35 -16.43
C ALA A 28 -9.42 10.86 -16.59
N LYS A 29 -8.39 10.01 -16.59
CA LYS A 29 -8.55 8.55 -16.74
C LYS A 29 -9.09 7.94 -15.45
N PHE A 30 -8.57 8.37 -14.30
CA PHE A 30 -9.09 7.92 -13.01
C PHE A 30 -10.51 8.42 -12.81
N ARG A 31 -10.79 9.69 -13.10
CA ARG A 31 -12.15 10.24 -13.03
C ARG A 31 -13.13 9.50 -13.95
N LYS A 32 -12.71 9.17 -15.17
CA LYS A 32 -13.51 8.35 -16.08
C LYS A 32 -13.79 6.97 -15.50
N TYR A 33 -12.78 6.31 -14.95
CA TYR A 33 -12.96 5.01 -14.28
C TYR A 33 -13.98 5.09 -13.15
N VAL A 34 -13.90 6.13 -12.31
CA VAL A 34 -14.84 6.37 -11.20
C VAL A 34 -16.26 6.51 -11.72
N LEU A 35 -16.49 7.33 -12.76
CA LEU A 35 -17.80 7.52 -13.37
C LEU A 35 -18.35 6.24 -14.03
N ASP A 36 -17.50 5.49 -14.70
CA ASP A 36 -17.95 4.31 -15.45
C ASP A 36 -18.21 3.08 -14.56
N ASN A 37 -17.59 3.00 -13.38
CA ASN A 37 -17.57 1.77 -12.59
C ASN A 37 -18.06 1.92 -11.15
N LEU A 38 -18.05 3.14 -10.59
CA LEU A 38 -18.35 3.36 -9.18
C LEU A 38 -19.60 4.25 -8.96
N ASP A 39 -19.93 5.10 -9.92
CA ASP A 39 -21.16 5.87 -9.99
C ASP A 39 -22.26 4.96 -10.56
N THR A 40 -22.99 4.29 -9.69
CA THR A 40 -23.90 3.20 -10.08
C THR A 40 -25.25 3.68 -10.59
N ASP A 41 -25.68 4.88 -10.23
CA ASP A 41 -26.94 5.50 -10.67
C ASP A 41 -26.74 6.51 -11.82
N GLY A 42 -25.48 6.84 -12.16
CA GLY A 42 -25.12 7.68 -13.30
C GLY A 42 -25.38 9.16 -13.08
N ASP A 43 -25.56 9.62 -11.83
CA ASP A 43 -25.86 11.01 -11.51
C ASP A 43 -24.62 11.93 -11.49
N LYS A 44 -23.43 11.36 -11.80
CA LYS A 44 -22.09 11.99 -11.77
C LYS A 44 -21.64 12.44 -10.38
N LYS A 45 -22.14 11.79 -9.38
CA LYS A 45 -21.74 11.95 -7.98
C LYS A 45 -21.47 10.58 -7.39
N LEU A 46 -20.90 10.54 -6.22
CA LEU A 46 -20.79 9.35 -5.40
C LEU A 46 -21.54 9.59 -4.09
N SER A 47 -22.57 8.83 -3.86
CA SER A 47 -23.26 8.76 -2.57
C SER A 47 -22.35 8.08 -1.53
N ASP A 48 -22.66 8.27 -0.26
CA ASP A 48 -21.96 7.55 0.81
C ASP A 48 -22.04 6.03 0.65
N THR A 49 -23.18 5.54 0.13
CA THR A 49 -23.37 4.10 -0.13
C THR A 49 -22.41 3.60 -1.21
N GLU A 50 -22.25 4.33 -2.31
CA GLU A 50 -21.32 3.98 -3.38
C GLU A 50 -19.88 4.06 -2.90
N ILE A 51 -19.50 5.12 -2.18
CA ILE A 51 -18.16 5.24 -1.60
C ILE A 51 -17.85 4.07 -0.66
N GLN A 52 -18.78 3.70 0.23
CA GLN A 52 -18.58 2.60 1.18
C GLN A 52 -18.62 1.21 0.52
N ALA A 53 -19.25 1.08 -0.64
CA ALA A 53 -19.27 -0.16 -1.42
C ALA A 53 -17.90 -0.47 -2.07
N VAL A 54 -17.02 0.54 -2.26
CA VAL A 54 -15.70 0.37 -2.87
C VAL A 54 -14.74 -0.26 -1.86
N THR A 55 -14.71 -1.58 -1.82
CA THR A 55 -13.76 -2.36 -1.00
C THR A 55 -12.57 -2.85 -1.79
N LYS A 56 -12.69 -2.95 -3.11
CA LYS A 56 -11.63 -3.35 -4.04
C LYS A 56 -11.56 -2.37 -5.21
N LEU A 57 -10.36 -1.98 -5.59
CA LEU A 57 -10.13 -1.07 -6.70
C LEU A 57 -8.96 -1.57 -7.54
N ASP A 58 -9.26 -2.02 -8.75
CA ASP A 58 -8.24 -2.34 -9.76
C ASP A 58 -8.27 -1.28 -10.87
N VAL A 59 -7.25 -0.45 -10.85
CA VAL A 59 -7.01 0.60 -11.85
C VAL A 59 -5.67 0.38 -12.55
N SER A 60 -5.20 -0.87 -12.59
CA SER A 60 -3.91 -1.21 -13.19
C SER A 60 -3.87 -0.93 -14.69
N GLY A 61 -2.72 -0.51 -15.19
CA GLY A 61 -2.46 -0.36 -16.63
C GLY A 61 -3.25 0.75 -17.37
N LEU A 62 -3.99 1.59 -16.66
CA LEU A 62 -4.84 2.62 -17.29
C LEU A 62 -4.08 3.88 -17.71
N GLY A 63 -2.78 3.95 -17.38
CA GLY A 63 -1.94 5.12 -17.68
C GLY A 63 -2.31 6.35 -16.85
N ILE A 64 -2.82 6.15 -15.64
CA ILE A 64 -3.16 7.17 -14.65
C ILE A 64 -1.87 7.83 -14.14
N ALA A 65 -1.85 9.15 -14.07
CA ALA A 65 -0.69 9.91 -13.57
C ALA A 65 -0.92 10.49 -12.16
N ASN A 66 -2.15 10.57 -11.71
CA ASN A 66 -2.52 11.09 -10.40
C ASN A 66 -3.73 10.34 -9.83
N LEU A 67 -3.56 9.72 -8.66
CA LEU A 67 -4.60 8.92 -8.02
C LEU A 67 -5.34 9.70 -6.90
N LYS A 68 -5.22 11.05 -6.87
CA LYS A 68 -6.00 11.88 -5.94
C LYS A 68 -7.49 11.57 -6.09
N GLY A 69 -8.18 11.41 -4.97
CA GLY A 69 -9.56 10.93 -4.88
C GLY A 69 -9.64 9.50 -4.32
N VAL A 70 -8.55 8.71 -4.40
CA VAL A 70 -8.52 7.37 -3.79
C VAL A 70 -8.72 7.41 -2.28
N GLU A 71 -8.29 8.49 -1.63
CA GLU A 71 -8.46 8.72 -0.18
C GLU A 71 -9.93 8.81 0.26
N LYS A 72 -10.87 9.02 -0.67
CA LYS A 72 -12.30 9.03 -0.40
C LYS A 72 -12.85 7.62 -0.12
N PHE A 73 -12.24 6.59 -0.69
CA PHE A 73 -12.68 5.21 -0.55
C PHE A 73 -12.11 4.59 0.75
N THR A 74 -12.65 5.02 1.89
CA THR A 74 -12.15 4.62 3.22
C THR A 74 -12.49 3.18 3.61
N ALA A 75 -13.37 2.51 2.85
CA ALA A 75 -13.69 1.09 3.00
C ALA A 75 -12.71 0.19 2.25
N LEU A 76 -11.80 0.74 1.44
CA LEU A 76 -10.91 0.02 0.54
C LEU A 76 -9.98 -0.93 1.31
N THR A 77 -10.03 -2.21 0.94
CA THR A 77 -9.17 -3.28 1.46
C THR A 77 -8.13 -3.72 0.44
N GLU A 78 -8.43 -3.61 -0.86
CA GLU A 78 -7.51 -4.00 -1.92
C GLU A 78 -7.38 -2.87 -2.95
N LEU A 79 -6.14 -2.47 -3.23
CA LEU A 79 -5.80 -1.49 -4.26
C LEU A 79 -4.72 -2.05 -5.19
N ASN A 80 -5.07 -2.22 -6.46
CA ASN A 80 -4.11 -2.47 -7.54
C ASN A 80 -4.05 -1.23 -8.45
N ALA A 81 -2.96 -0.48 -8.36
CA ALA A 81 -2.66 0.66 -9.22
C ALA A 81 -1.34 0.46 -9.99
N SER A 82 -0.98 -0.81 -10.23
CA SER A 82 0.25 -1.16 -10.94
C SER A 82 0.24 -0.75 -12.41
N GLY A 83 1.41 -0.58 -13.01
CA GLY A 83 1.54 -0.31 -14.44
C GLY A 83 0.97 1.05 -14.87
N ASN A 84 1.00 2.04 -14.01
CA ASN A 84 0.52 3.39 -14.26
C ASN A 84 1.69 4.40 -14.42
N LYS A 85 1.40 5.68 -14.33
CA LYS A 85 2.36 6.79 -14.45
C LYS A 85 2.44 7.63 -13.17
N LEU A 86 2.12 7.02 -12.02
CA LEU A 86 2.07 7.71 -10.74
C LEU A 86 3.47 8.18 -10.34
N LYS A 87 3.60 9.47 -10.01
CA LYS A 87 4.82 10.05 -9.41
C LYS A 87 4.77 10.07 -7.89
N THR A 88 3.57 10.19 -7.35
CA THR A 88 3.26 10.14 -5.92
C THR A 88 1.90 9.47 -5.72
N VAL A 89 1.65 8.98 -4.52
CA VAL A 89 0.33 8.48 -4.10
C VAL A 89 0.16 8.73 -2.60
N ASP A 90 -1.03 9.12 -2.19
CA ASP A 90 -1.41 9.19 -0.78
C ASP A 90 -2.51 8.17 -0.49
N VAL A 91 -2.17 7.16 0.30
CA VAL A 91 -3.09 6.12 0.79
C VAL A 91 -3.28 6.18 2.31
N THR A 92 -2.89 7.28 2.94
CA THR A 92 -2.92 7.43 4.41
C THR A 92 -4.34 7.40 5.00
N LYS A 93 -5.37 7.62 4.19
CA LYS A 93 -6.78 7.49 4.59
C LYS A 93 -7.36 6.09 4.33
N ASN A 94 -6.71 5.27 3.52
CA ASN A 94 -7.14 3.92 3.18
C ASN A 94 -6.61 2.91 4.23
N THR A 95 -6.98 3.13 5.49
CA THR A 95 -6.41 2.44 6.66
C THR A 95 -6.84 0.98 6.78
N LYS A 96 -7.78 0.52 5.94
CA LYS A 96 -8.26 -0.86 5.89
C LYS A 96 -7.51 -1.72 4.86
N LEU A 97 -6.56 -1.15 4.10
CA LEU A 97 -5.81 -1.88 3.08
C LEU A 97 -5.10 -3.10 3.68
N THR A 98 -5.37 -4.25 3.09
CA THR A 98 -4.66 -5.53 3.30
C THR A 98 -3.77 -5.85 2.10
N TYR A 99 -4.20 -5.49 0.89
CA TYR A 99 -3.44 -5.65 -0.34
C TYR A 99 -3.18 -4.30 -1.02
N LEU A 100 -1.92 -4.03 -1.34
CA LEU A 100 -1.52 -2.82 -2.05
C LEU A 100 -0.49 -3.15 -3.13
N ASN A 101 -0.82 -2.90 -4.39
CA ASN A 101 0.11 -3.02 -5.51
C ASN A 101 0.28 -1.68 -6.23
N LEU A 102 1.47 -1.10 -6.11
CA LEU A 102 1.92 0.15 -6.74
C LEU A 102 3.08 -0.09 -7.71
N SER A 103 3.36 -1.35 -8.09
CA SER A 103 4.50 -1.70 -8.94
C SER A 103 4.41 -1.06 -10.33
N LYS A 104 5.57 -0.95 -11.00
CA LYS A 104 5.65 -0.44 -12.38
C LYS A 104 4.99 0.94 -12.53
N ASN A 105 5.42 1.87 -11.69
CA ASN A 105 5.04 3.27 -11.73
C ASN A 105 6.29 4.17 -11.84
N SER A 106 6.12 5.47 -11.65
CA SER A 106 7.22 6.46 -11.60
C SER A 106 7.36 7.08 -10.21
N LEU A 107 6.96 6.33 -9.16
CA LEU A 107 7.02 6.82 -7.78
C LEU A 107 8.46 7.12 -7.38
N SER A 108 8.69 8.27 -6.75
CA SER A 108 10.00 8.70 -6.30
C SER A 108 9.95 9.32 -4.90
N GLY A 109 11.12 9.46 -4.27
CA GLY A 109 11.20 9.99 -2.90
C GLY A 109 10.62 9.02 -1.87
N THR A 110 9.69 9.49 -1.05
CA THR A 110 9.12 8.72 0.07
C THR A 110 7.69 8.26 -0.21
N LEU A 111 7.45 6.97 -0.09
CA LEU A 111 6.10 6.37 -0.02
C LEU A 111 5.68 6.25 1.44
N ASN A 112 4.57 6.88 1.82
CA ASN A 112 4.06 6.86 3.18
C ASN A 112 2.92 5.85 3.35
N LEU A 113 3.21 4.73 4.03
CA LEU A 113 2.26 3.67 4.37
C LEU A 113 1.95 3.61 5.88
N SER A 114 2.40 4.60 6.66
CA SER A 114 2.37 4.57 8.14
C SER A 114 0.99 4.36 8.76
N LYS A 115 -0.08 4.61 8.01
CA LYS A 115 -1.48 4.42 8.45
C LYS A 115 -2.11 3.10 7.97
N CYS A 116 -1.46 2.38 7.06
CA CYS A 116 -1.97 1.13 6.48
C CYS A 116 -1.62 -0.07 7.40
N THR A 117 -2.19 -0.09 8.60
CA THR A 117 -1.81 -1.01 9.68
C THR A 117 -2.32 -2.45 9.51
N LYS A 118 -3.07 -2.73 8.43
CA LYS A 118 -3.65 -4.05 8.16
C LYS A 118 -3.02 -4.76 6.97
N LEU A 119 -1.91 -4.23 6.42
CA LEU A 119 -1.26 -4.80 5.26
C LEU A 119 -0.86 -6.27 5.49
N GLU A 120 -1.20 -7.08 4.50
CA GLU A 120 -0.82 -8.48 4.34
C GLU A 120 0.15 -8.64 3.15
N VAL A 121 -0.14 -7.96 2.05
CA VAL A 121 0.68 -7.95 0.84
C VAL A 121 0.93 -6.52 0.41
N VAL A 122 2.19 -6.16 0.21
CA VAL A 122 2.57 -4.84 -0.31
C VAL A 122 3.63 -4.95 -1.40
N ILE A 123 3.33 -4.38 -2.56
CA ILE A 123 4.17 -4.43 -3.76
C ILE A 123 4.39 -3.02 -4.26
N TYR A 124 5.63 -2.55 -4.22
CA TYR A 124 6.05 -1.25 -4.75
C TYR A 124 7.29 -1.34 -5.65
N SER A 125 7.51 -2.51 -6.21
CA SER A 125 8.63 -2.78 -7.11
C SER A 125 8.58 -1.96 -8.41
N ASN A 126 9.72 -1.89 -9.10
CA ASN A 126 9.83 -1.17 -10.36
C ASN A 126 9.35 0.29 -10.27
N ASN A 127 10.00 1.04 -9.38
CA ASN A 127 9.79 2.47 -9.15
C ASN A 127 11.16 3.19 -9.00
N SER A 128 11.16 4.41 -8.51
CA SER A 128 12.36 5.18 -8.15
C SER A 128 12.35 5.64 -6.70
N LEU A 129 11.76 4.83 -5.81
CA LEU A 129 11.63 5.15 -4.40
C LEU A 129 12.98 5.13 -3.70
N THR A 130 13.17 6.07 -2.77
CA THR A 130 14.35 6.13 -1.90
C THR A 130 14.01 5.84 -0.45
N LYS A 131 12.72 5.92 -0.09
CA LYS A 131 12.23 5.62 1.26
C LYS A 131 10.80 5.11 1.24
N VAL A 132 10.49 4.17 2.12
CA VAL A 132 9.14 3.75 2.48
C VAL A 132 8.97 3.90 3.98
N THR A 133 7.91 4.58 4.41
CA THR A 133 7.54 4.66 5.82
C THR A 133 6.43 3.65 6.09
N MET A 134 6.81 2.50 6.66
CA MET A 134 5.85 1.46 7.06
C MET A 134 5.15 1.82 8.37
N PRO A 135 3.99 1.22 8.67
CA PRO A 135 3.41 1.24 10.01
C PRO A 135 4.38 0.68 11.05
N ASN A 136 4.14 1.00 12.32
CA ASN A 136 4.88 0.32 13.39
C ASN A 136 4.64 -1.20 13.29
N LYS A 137 5.71 -1.98 13.31
CA LYS A 137 5.69 -3.45 13.13
C LYS A 137 4.69 -4.17 14.02
N LYS A 138 4.43 -3.67 15.25
CA LYS A 138 3.43 -4.25 16.17
C LYS A 138 2.02 -4.37 15.58
N TYR A 139 1.70 -3.61 14.55
CA TYR A 139 0.42 -3.66 13.85
C TYR A 139 0.42 -4.58 12.61
N LEU A 140 1.60 -5.00 12.14
CA LEU A 140 1.77 -5.75 10.89
C LEU A 140 1.82 -7.27 11.11
N LYS A 141 1.03 -7.78 12.06
CA LYS A 141 1.03 -9.20 12.42
C LYS A 141 0.64 -10.13 11.27
N ASN A 142 -0.13 -9.64 10.31
CA ASN A 142 -0.60 -10.42 9.17
C ASN A 142 0.23 -10.16 7.90
N LEU A 143 1.26 -9.33 7.97
CA LEU A 143 2.10 -9.06 6.81
C LEU A 143 2.82 -10.34 6.40
N ASP A 144 2.61 -10.75 5.15
CA ASP A 144 3.11 -11.99 4.57
C ASP A 144 4.15 -11.74 3.47
N TYR A 145 3.90 -10.71 2.63
CA TYR A 145 4.73 -10.48 1.45
C TYR A 145 5.10 -9.02 1.24
N ILE A 146 6.38 -8.76 0.96
CA ILE A 146 6.90 -7.45 0.55
C ILE A 146 7.70 -7.60 -0.75
N ASP A 147 7.32 -6.85 -1.78
CA ASP A 147 8.15 -6.66 -2.97
C ASP A 147 8.63 -5.20 -3.07
N ALA A 148 9.88 -4.99 -2.70
CA ALA A 148 10.60 -3.72 -2.72
C ALA A 148 11.61 -3.64 -3.90
N SER A 149 11.62 -4.62 -4.79
CA SER A 149 12.63 -4.79 -5.83
C SER A 149 12.65 -3.64 -6.85
N TYR A 150 13.75 -3.49 -7.55
CA TYR A 150 13.89 -2.48 -8.62
C TYR A 150 13.51 -1.06 -8.15
N ASN A 151 14.18 -0.58 -7.11
CA ASN A 151 14.05 0.78 -6.59
C ASN A 151 15.44 1.42 -6.36
N LYS A 152 15.51 2.48 -5.57
CA LYS A 152 16.74 3.21 -5.24
C LYS A 152 17.07 3.19 -3.76
N PHE A 153 16.70 2.12 -3.05
CA PHE A 153 16.99 2.01 -1.62
C PHE A 153 18.46 1.77 -1.37
N THR A 154 19.02 2.49 -0.41
CA THR A 154 20.42 2.36 0.01
C THR A 154 20.59 1.64 1.33
N THR A 155 19.50 1.52 2.10
CA THR A 155 19.48 0.79 3.38
C THR A 155 18.22 -0.05 3.51
N GLN A 156 18.29 -1.10 4.29
CA GLN A 156 17.15 -1.93 4.67
C GLN A 156 16.02 -1.11 5.29
N ALA A 157 16.35 -0.21 6.21
CA ALA A 157 15.36 0.64 6.88
C ALA A 157 14.64 1.58 5.90
N ASN A 158 15.35 2.14 4.92
CA ASN A 158 14.75 2.99 3.90
C ASN A 158 13.83 2.21 2.95
N ALA A 159 14.10 0.94 2.74
CA ALA A 159 13.20 0.07 1.97
C ALA A 159 11.93 -0.34 2.75
N GLY A 160 11.76 0.10 3.98
CA GLY A 160 10.64 -0.33 4.83
C GLY A 160 10.76 -1.75 5.37
N LEU A 161 11.97 -2.33 5.30
CA LEU A 161 12.24 -3.74 5.64
C LEU A 161 12.83 -3.88 7.05
N ASN A 162 12.28 -3.17 8.03
CA ASN A 162 12.76 -3.24 9.41
C ASN A 162 12.21 -4.50 10.09
N ILE A 163 12.76 -5.65 9.71
CA ILE A 163 12.32 -7.00 10.08
C ILE A 163 12.96 -7.54 11.38
N GLY A 164 13.92 -6.84 11.93
CA GLY A 164 14.58 -7.24 13.21
C GLY A 164 13.57 -7.36 14.35
N ASP A 165 13.77 -8.37 15.22
CA ASP A 165 12.86 -8.87 16.26
C ASP A 165 11.63 -9.57 15.67
N SER A 166 11.79 -10.82 15.34
CA SER A 166 10.84 -11.68 14.59
C SER A 166 9.52 -11.99 15.30
N ASP A 167 9.43 -11.77 16.60
CA ASP A 167 8.23 -12.11 17.40
C ASP A 167 6.96 -11.38 16.96
N VAL A 168 7.08 -10.37 16.11
CA VAL A 168 5.94 -9.55 15.65
C VAL A 168 5.56 -9.85 14.20
N LEU A 169 6.54 -10.11 13.32
CA LEU A 169 6.30 -10.37 11.89
C LEU A 169 6.29 -11.88 11.60
N VAL A 170 5.59 -12.62 12.44
CA VAL A 170 5.59 -14.10 12.42
C VAL A 170 5.03 -14.70 11.13
N ASN A 171 4.20 -13.95 10.39
CA ASN A 171 3.61 -14.40 9.15
C ASN A 171 4.38 -13.96 7.90
N LEU A 172 5.38 -13.08 8.05
CA LEU A 172 6.14 -12.58 6.90
C LEU A 172 6.97 -13.71 6.30
N SER A 173 6.51 -14.22 5.16
CA SER A 173 7.06 -15.40 4.49
C SER A 173 8.05 -15.06 3.39
N GLN A 174 7.93 -13.88 2.77
CA GLN A 174 8.77 -13.52 1.64
C GLN A 174 9.07 -12.02 1.58
N ILE A 175 10.34 -11.72 1.30
CA ILE A 175 10.85 -10.38 0.98
C ILE A 175 11.62 -10.45 -0.32
N ASP A 176 11.24 -9.62 -1.28
CA ASP A 176 12.07 -9.30 -2.44
C ASP A 176 12.59 -7.86 -2.31
N ALA A 177 13.88 -7.69 -2.12
CA ALA A 177 14.58 -6.42 -2.09
C ALA A 177 15.69 -6.35 -3.15
N SER A 178 15.60 -7.21 -4.16
CA SER A 178 16.58 -7.31 -5.24
C SER A 178 16.64 -6.02 -6.08
N HIS A 179 17.73 -5.84 -6.82
CA HIS A 179 17.90 -4.70 -7.73
C HIS A 179 17.70 -3.33 -7.06
N ASN A 180 18.45 -3.12 -5.98
CA ASN A 180 18.53 -1.85 -5.26
C ASN A 180 20.01 -1.44 -5.06
N ALA A 181 20.30 -0.55 -4.14
CA ALA A 181 21.66 -0.15 -3.77
C ALA A 181 21.91 -0.36 -2.26
N ILE A 182 21.27 -1.37 -1.66
CA ILE A 182 21.38 -1.67 -0.23
C ILE A 182 22.79 -2.14 0.08
N THR A 183 23.42 -1.55 1.11
CA THR A 183 24.80 -1.84 1.48
C THR A 183 24.93 -2.79 2.67
N SER A 184 23.87 -2.90 3.49
CA SER A 184 23.85 -3.81 4.64
C SER A 184 22.46 -4.35 4.86
N PHE A 185 22.37 -5.60 5.32
CA PHE A 185 21.09 -6.23 5.64
C PHE A 185 21.21 -7.07 6.91
N ASN A 186 20.21 -7.01 7.76
CA ASN A 186 20.07 -7.83 8.96
C ASN A 186 18.83 -8.71 8.81
N CYS A 187 19.05 -10.04 8.78
CA CYS A 187 17.97 -11.02 8.70
C CYS A 187 17.76 -11.79 10.00
N ALA A 188 18.32 -11.32 11.12
CA ALA A 188 18.15 -12.00 12.41
C ALA A 188 16.67 -12.18 12.75
N GLY A 189 16.31 -13.42 13.13
CA GLY A 189 14.94 -13.79 13.47
C GLY A 189 13.97 -13.99 12.31
N PHE A 190 14.33 -13.67 11.08
CA PHE A 190 13.47 -13.88 9.93
C PHE A 190 13.42 -15.36 9.52
N ARG A 191 12.23 -15.85 9.12
CA ARG A 191 11.97 -17.28 8.86
C ARG A 191 11.57 -17.62 7.42
N GLY A 192 11.45 -16.64 6.53
CA GLY A 192 10.94 -16.83 5.19
C GLY A 192 12.04 -16.81 4.11
N MET A 193 11.65 -16.44 2.91
CA MET A 193 12.55 -16.27 1.76
C MET A 193 12.96 -14.80 1.62
N ILE A 194 14.26 -14.56 1.40
CA ILE A 194 14.82 -13.23 1.17
C ILE A 194 15.57 -13.21 -0.15
N ASP A 195 15.19 -12.29 -1.04
CA ASP A 195 15.93 -11.98 -2.25
C ASP A 195 16.63 -10.63 -2.13
N LEU A 196 17.97 -10.65 -2.11
CA LEU A 196 18.85 -9.49 -2.04
C LEU A 196 19.77 -9.38 -3.25
N ARG A 197 19.49 -10.12 -4.32
CA ARG A 197 20.33 -10.13 -5.52
C ARG A 197 20.46 -8.73 -6.12
N ASN A 198 21.62 -8.47 -6.74
CA ASN A 198 21.89 -7.22 -7.43
C ASN A 198 21.70 -5.99 -6.53
N ASN A 199 22.35 -6.00 -5.39
CA ASN A 199 22.50 -4.89 -4.46
C ASN A 199 23.99 -4.48 -4.33
N LYS A 200 24.35 -3.79 -3.28
CA LYS A 200 25.72 -3.39 -2.91
C LYS A 200 26.07 -3.88 -1.50
N ILE A 201 25.63 -5.10 -1.14
CA ILE A 201 25.75 -5.59 0.23
C ILE A 201 27.18 -5.95 0.52
N THR A 202 27.79 -5.23 1.46
CA THR A 202 29.10 -5.51 2.03
C THR A 202 29.01 -6.10 3.44
N THR A 203 27.86 -5.93 4.09
CA THR A 203 27.63 -6.43 5.45
C THR A 203 26.28 -7.14 5.53
N LEU A 204 26.32 -8.43 5.86
CA LEU A 204 25.15 -9.25 6.11
C LEU A 204 25.18 -9.73 7.56
N SER A 205 24.22 -9.29 8.38
CA SER A 205 24.08 -9.76 9.75
C SER A 205 23.10 -10.92 9.80
N LEU A 206 23.60 -12.09 10.20
CA LEU A 206 22.84 -13.34 10.29
C LEU A 206 22.34 -13.63 11.72
N SER A 207 22.72 -12.84 12.70
CA SER A 207 22.34 -13.05 14.09
C SER A 207 22.23 -11.73 14.87
N ASN A 208 21.41 -11.73 15.89
CA ASN A 208 21.44 -10.76 16.97
C ASN A 208 21.84 -11.45 18.28
N ALA A 209 21.71 -10.78 19.43
CA ALA A 209 22.07 -11.35 20.72
C ALA A 209 21.24 -12.59 21.14
N THR A 210 20.09 -12.80 20.52
CA THR A 210 19.11 -13.85 20.92
C THR A 210 18.77 -14.84 19.82
N GLU A 211 18.85 -14.44 18.54
CA GLU A 211 18.39 -15.27 17.42
C GLU A 211 19.30 -15.17 16.19
N GLY A 212 19.42 -16.29 15.45
CA GLY A 212 20.03 -16.34 14.14
C GLY A 212 19.06 -15.98 13.01
N CYS A 213 19.56 -15.83 11.80
CA CYS A 213 18.74 -15.83 10.59
C CYS A 213 18.21 -17.24 10.35
N LEU A 214 16.90 -17.40 10.33
CA LEU A 214 16.21 -18.66 10.09
C LEU A 214 15.57 -18.68 8.70
N ALA A 215 16.03 -17.83 7.78
CA ALA A 215 15.54 -17.77 6.42
C ALA A 215 15.60 -19.15 5.76
N THR A 216 14.51 -19.57 5.13
CA THR A 216 14.43 -20.82 4.37
C THR A 216 15.22 -20.74 3.07
N SER A 217 15.35 -19.55 2.53
CA SER A 217 16.15 -19.26 1.34
C SER A 217 16.68 -17.84 1.40
N LEU A 218 17.95 -17.66 1.04
CA LEU A 218 18.61 -16.37 0.97
C LEU A 218 19.38 -16.28 -0.35
N PHE A 219 18.95 -15.35 -1.22
CA PHE A 219 19.57 -15.10 -2.51
C PHE A 219 20.36 -13.79 -2.44
N ILE A 220 21.67 -13.85 -2.73
CA ILE A 220 22.60 -12.72 -2.56
C ILE A 220 23.53 -12.50 -3.79
N ASP A 221 23.30 -13.20 -4.88
CA ASP A 221 24.14 -13.08 -6.07
C ASP A 221 24.15 -11.66 -6.64
N GLY A 222 25.24 -11.27 -7.30
CA GLY A 222 25.35 -9.96 -7.93
C GLY A 222 25.52 -8.80 -6.93
N ASN A 223 25.94 -9.07 -5.71
CA ASN A 223 26.37 -8.04 -4.75
C ASN A 223 27.87 -7.78 -4.93
N THR A 224 28.24 -6.53 -5.21
CA THR A 224 29.64 -6.10 -5.48
C THR A 224 29.95 -4.84 -4.73
#